data_38ba8ec7b3071c463a356417eef0286c
#
_entry.id   38ba8ec7b3071c463a356417eef0286c
#
_cell.length_a   1.000
_cell.length_b   1.000
_cell.length_c   1.000
_cell.angle_alpha   90.00
_cell.angle_beta   90.00
_cell.angle_gamma   90.00
#
_symmetry.space_group_name_H-M   'P 1'
#
loop_
_entity.id
_entity.type
_entity.pdbx_description
1 polymer ?
#
loop_
_entity_poly.entity_id
_entity_poly.type
_entity_poly.pdbx_seq_one_letter_code
_entity_poly.pdbx_strand_id
1 'polypeptide(L)'
;MIRSVLALVLMAATLSACDTPPTREPFPKLTYAYLPPFHLAVGRVDVVDAYRPPLAPPNVEQQFPVSPAGTAEEWGRDRLLAVGGSDHAVYTVLRGDAVDVQLANNDSGTLSGQFTTPQSDRYDLTIAVRLQILDPSGGVAASVYAEAKRSHTVAADATLNDRERLWFDMTEQAMKDLNAQLEKNIPAYMGRYLR
;
A
#
# COMPACT_ATOMS: atom_id res chain seq x y z
N MET A 1 16.12 65.49 -1.41
CA MET A 1 14.93 64.67 -1.33
C MET A 1 14.91 63.49 -2.33
N ILE A 2 15.29 63.68 -3.60
CA ILE A 2 15.29 62.62 -4.63
C ILE A 2 16.25 61.44 -4.31
N ARG A 3 17.39 61.72 -3.71
CA ARG A 3 18.38 60.66 -3.34
C ARG A 3 17.92 59.74 -2.21
N SER A 4 17.11 60.24 -1.28
CA SER A 4 16.60 59.44 -0.15
C SER A 4 15.42 58.54 -0.60
N VAL A 5 14.65 58.94 -1.59
CA VAL A 5 13.54 58.10 -2.15
C VAL A 5 14.10 56.97 -2.99
N LEU A 6 15.20 57.21 -3.73
CA LEU A 6 15.85 56.15 -4.53
C LEU A 6 16.46 55.05 -3.68
N ALA A 7 17.03 55.40 -2.51
CA ALA A 7 17.56 54.39 -1.55
C ALA A 7 16.47 53.54 -0.91
N LEU A 8 15.29 54.09 -0.65
CA LEU A 8 14.14 53.37 -0.07
C LEU A 8 13.51 52.36 -1.05
N VAL A 9 13.46 52.73 -2.37
CA VAL A 9 12.95 51.84 -3.41
C VAL A 9 13.88 50.67 -3.70
N LEU A 10 15.20 50.84 -3.57
CA LEU A 10 16.17 49.75 -3.75
C LEU A 10 16.13 48.71 -2.62
N MET A 11 15.74 49.11 -1.40
CA MET A 11 15.66 48.23 -0.24
C MET A 11 14.39 47.35 -0.21
N ALA A 12 13.34 47.74 -0.98
CA ALA A 12 12.08 46.98 -1.07
C ALA A 12 12.10 45.81 -2.08
N ALA A 13 13.15 45.73 -2.93
CA ALA A 13 13.21 44.74 -4.02
C ALA A 13 13.86 43.40 -3.61
N THR A 14 14.31 43.22 -2.36
CA THR A 14 15.06 42.02 -1.95
C THR A 14 14.21 40.96 -1.21
N LEU A 15 12.91 41.11 -1.08
CA LEU A 15 12.03 40.23 -0.28
C LEU A 15 11.23 39.19 -1.10
N SER A 16 11.55 39.00 -2.37
CA SER A 16 10.88 37.99 -3.20
C SER A 16 11.76 36.74 -3.41
N ALA A 17 12.36 36.22 -2.34
CA ALA A 17 12.82 34.85 -2.36
C ALA A 17 11.59 33.96 -2.17
N CYS A 18 10.86 33.65 -3.24
CA CYS A 18 9.92 32.54 -3.25
C CYS A 18 10.74 31.27 -3.08
N ASP A 19 10.76 30.77 -1.87
CA ASP A 19 11.26 29.44 -1.56
C ASP A 19 10.31 28.46 -2.28
N THR A 20 10.69 28.03 -3.48
CA THR A 20 9.95 26.99 -4.20
C THR A 20 10.22 25.69 -3.44
N PRO A 21 9.21 25.09 -2.75
CA PRO A 21 9.42 23.86 -2.05
C PRO A 21 9.96 22.82 -3.05
N PRO A 22 10.94 21.98 -2.65
CA PRO A 22 11.49 20.97 -3.54
C PRO A 22 10.36 20.10 -4.06
N THR A 23 10.28 19.97 -5.39
CA THR A 23 9.27 19.16 -6.06
C THR A 23 9.52 17.71 -5.65
N ARG A 24 8.63 17.18 -4.80
CA ARG A 24 8.71 15.80 -4.35
C ARG A 24 8.27 14.90 -5.51
N GLU A 25 9.14 14.04 -5.99
CA GLU A 25 8.74 13.05 -6.99
C GLU A 25 7.73 12.09 -6.35
N PRO A 26 6.56 11.88 -6.99
CA PRO A 26 5.57 10.96 -6.48
C PRO A 26 6.12 9.53 -6.51
N PHE A 27 5.75 8.72 -5.52
CA PHE A 27 6.06 7.30 -5.54
C PHE A 27 5.44 6.63 -6.77
N PRO A 28 6.14 5.65 -7.40
CA PRO A 28 5.63 4.96 -8.57
C PRO A 28 4.35 4.18 -8.22
N LYS A 29 3.42 4.11 -9.17
CA LYS A 29 2.24 3.26 -9.03
C LYS A 29 2.66 1.80 -9.10
N LEU A 30 2.24 1.00 -8.14
CA LEU A 30 2.41 -0.45 -8.18
C LEU A 30 1.38 -1.06 -9.14
N THR A 31 1.83 -1.74 -10.19
CA THR A 31 1.00 -2.42 -11.21
C THR A 31 1.51 -3.82 -11.47
N TYR A 32 0.64 -4.70 -11.92
CA TYR A 32 0.91 -6.11 -12.19
C TYR A 32 0.64 -6.47 -13.64
N ALA A 33 0.31 -5.51 -14.49
CA ALA A 33 0.00 -5.69 -15.91
C ALA A 33 1.18 -6.27 -16.74
N TYR A 34 2.41 -6.22 -16.20
CA TYR A 34 3.58 -6.85 -16.80
C TYR A 34 3.65 -8.38 -16.58
N LEU A 35 2.84 -8.92 -15.68
CA LEU A 35 2.73 -10.34 -15.40
C LEU A 35 1.61 -10.98 -16.24
N PRO A 36 1.72 -12.27 -16.64
CA PRO A 36 0.67 -12.97 -17.37
C PRO A 36 -0.65 -13.01 -16.59
N PRO A 37 -1.80 -12.63 -17.16
CA PRO A 37 -3.07 -12.72 -16.48
C PRO A 37 -3.55 -14.17 -16.32
N PHE A 38 -4.38 -14.41 -15.30
CA PHE A 38 -5.15 -15.64 -15.15
C PHE A 38 -6.40 -15.55 -16.02
N HIS A 39 -6.47 -16.38 -17.08
CA HIS A 39 -7.63 -16.50 -17.94
C HIS A 39 -8.68 -17.40 -17.27
N LEU A 40 -9.72 -16.80 -16.71
CA LEU A 40 -10.76 -17.51 -15.97
C LEU A 40 -11.95 -17.83 -16.89
N ALA A 41 -12.37 -19.10 -16.94
CA ALA A 41 -13.55 -19.57 -17.68
C ALA A 41 -14.85 -19.12 -16.96
N VAL A 42 -15.06 -17.81 -16.86
CA VAL A 42 -16.21 -17.15 -16.24
C VAL A 42 -16.74 -16.06 -17.15
N GLY A 43 -18.01 -15.69 -17.01
CA GLY A 43 -18.65 -14.64 -17.81
C GLY A 43 -18.18 -13.24 -17.46
N ARG A 44 -17.74 -13.02 -16.21
CA ARG A 44 -17.21 -11.73 -15.72
C ARG A 44 -16.34 -11.92 -14.49
N VAL A 45 -15.52 -10.89 -14.22
CA VAL A 45 -14.74 -10.74 -12.99
C VAL A 45 -15.13 -9.40 -12.37
N ASP A 46 -15.59 -9.43 -11.12
CA ASP A 46 -15.81 -8.22 -10.32
C ASP A 46 -14.67 -8.09 -9.30
N VAL A 47 -14.09 -6.89 -9.22
CA VAL A 47 -13.09 -6.52 -8.22
C VAL A 47 -13.74 -5.57 -7.23
N VAL A 48 -13.78 -5.96 -5.96
CA VAL A 48 -14.50 -5.27 -4.90
C VAL A 48 -13.58 -4.93 -3.74
N ASP A 49 -13.53 -3.69 -3.33
CA ASP A 49 -12.92 -3.29 -2.05
C ASP A 49 -14.01 -3.35 -0.95
N ALA A 50 -13.92 -4.36 -0.10
CA ALA A 50 -14.77 -4.50 1.08
C ALA A 50 -14.10 -3.95 2.36
N TYR A 51 -12.81 -3.57 2.29
CA TYR A 51 -12.13 -2.97 3.41
C TYR A 51 -12.67 -1.57 3.69
N ARG A 52 -12.82 -1.23 4.96
CA ARG A 52 -13.23 0.10 5.42
C ARG A 52 -12.21 0.60 6.44
N PRO A 53 -11.31 1.52 6.03
CA PRO A 53 -10.29 2.05 6.93
C PRO A 53 -10.94 2.81 8.09
N PRO A 54 -10.48 2.60 9.34
CA PRO A 54 -10.99 3.33 10.50
C PRO A 54 -10.73 4.84 10.45
N LEU A 55 -9.72 5.29 9.68
CA LEU A 55 -9.28 6.69 9.55
C LEU A 55 -8.92 7.35 10.91
N ALA A 56 -8.51 6.54 11.88
CA ALA A 56 -8.18 6.96 13.23
C ALA A 56 -7.05 6.09 13.80
N PRO A 57 -6.22 6.66 14.69
CA PRO A 57 -5.21 5.88 15.40
C PRO A 57 -5.83 4.64 16.11
N PRO A 58 -5.07 3.52 16.14
CA PRO A 58 -3.68 3.38 15.72
C PRO A 58 -3.49 3.10 14.22
N ASN A 59 -4.54 3.16 13.40
CA ASN A 59 -4.47 2.92 11.97
C ASN A 59 -3.82 4.10 11.23
N VAL A 60 -2.90 3.80 10.30
CA VAL A 60 -2.10 4.80 9.57
C VAL A 60 -2.05 4.57 8.05
N GLU A 61 -2.76 3.59 7.52
CA GLU A 61 -2.74 3.25 6.09
C GLU A 61 -3.16 4.41 5.17
N GLN A 62 -3.94 5.37 5.68
CA GLN A 62 -4.32 6.59 4.94
C GLN A 62 -3.14 7.56 4.73
N GLN A 63 -2.02 7.38 5.47
CA GLN A 63 -0.80 8.17 5.33
C GLN A 63 0.19 7.55 4.33
N PHE A 64 -0.04 6.31 3.92
CA PHE A 64 0.84 5.59 3.00
C PHE A 64 0.85 6.27 1.63
N PRO A 65 2.02 6.41 0.98
CA PRO A 65 2.12 7.06 -0.33
C PRO A 65 1.39 6.29 -1.43
N VAL A 66 1.20 4.97 -1.23
CA VAL A 66 0.34 4.11 -2.04
C VAL A 66 -0.59 3.33 -1.12
N SER A 67 -1.89 3.34 -1.42
CA SER A 67 -2.88 2.61 -0.63
C SER A 67 -2.65 1.09 -0.71
N PRO A 68 -2.45 0.38 0.41
CA PRO A 68 -2.33 -1.09 0.39
C PRO A 68 -3.56 -1.79 -0.20
N ALA A 69 -4.77 -1.37 0.20
CA ALA A 69 -6.02 -1.90 -0.35
C ALA A 69 -6.16 -1.58 -1.85
N GLY A 70 -5.89 -0.34 -2.26
CA GLY A 70 -5.94 0.08 -3.67
C GLY A 70 -4.93 -0.67 -4.54
N THR A 71 -3.74 -1.01 -3.99
CA THR A 71 -2.74 -1.82 -4.70
C THR A 71 -3.22 -3.27 -4.88
N ALA A 72 -3.90 -3.83 -3.86
CA ALA A 72 -4.51 -5.15 -3.98
C ALA A 72 -5.67 -5.19 -5.00
N GLU A 73 -6.49 -4.12 -5.09
CA GLU A 73 -7.49 -3.99 -6.15
C GLU A 73 -6.87 -3.95 -7.55
N GLU A 74 -5.78 -3.15 -7.71
CA GLU A 74 -5.07 -3.07 -8.99
C GLU A 74 -4.54 -4.43 -9.43
N TRP A 75 -4.01 -5.23 -8.48
CA TRP A 75 -3.63 -6.62 -8.76
C TRP A 75 -4.80 -7.41 -9.36
N GLY A 76 -6.00 -7.30 -8.78
CA GLY A 76 -7.19 -7.99 -9.28
C GLY A 76 -7.56 -7.56 -10.70
N ARG A 77 -7.48 -6.25 -11.01
CA ARG A 77 -7.78 -5.70 -12.34
C ARG A 77 -6.74 -6.13 -13.38
N ASP A 78 -5.46 -6.15 -12.99
CA ASP A 78 -4.35 -6.47 -13.90
C ASP A 78 -4.24 -7.98 -14.18
N ARG A 79 -4.58 -8.83 -13.21
CA ARG A 79 -4.25 -10.25 -13.23
C ARG A 79 -5.41 -11.18 -13.53
N LEU A 80 -6.67 -10.74 -13.39
CA LEU A 80 -7.85 -11.60 -13.55
C LEU A 80 -8.63 -11.22 -14.80
N LEU A 81 -8.73 -12.14 -15.78
CA LEU A 81 -9.39 -11.91 -17.06
C LEU A 81 -10.48 -12.95 -17.30
N ALA A 82 -11.72 -12.50 -17.52
CA ALA A 82 -12.80 -13.37 -17.93
C ALA A 82 -12.65 -13.75 -19.41
N VAL A 83 -12.75 -15.05 -19.73
CA VAL A 83 -12.66 -15.55 -21.11
C VAL A 83 -13.93 -16.29 -21.56
N GLY A 84 -15.05 -16.10 -20.85
CA GLY A 84 -16.34 -16.67 -21.16
C GLY A 84 -16.72 -17.86 -20.25
N GLY A 85 -18.01 -18.03 -20.07
CA GLY A 85 -18.59 -19.04 -19.19
C GLY A 85 -19.89 -18.53 -18.55
N SER A 86 -20.58 -19.41 -17.82
CA SER A 86 -21.80 -19.07 -17.09
C SER A 86 -21.54 -18.58 -15.67
N ASP A 87 -20.38 -18.92 -15.13
CA ASP A 87 -19.99 -18.62 -13.75
C ASP A 87 -19.46 -17.18 -13.64
N HIS A 88 -19.29 -16.69 -12.44
CA HIS A 88 -18.90 -15.34 -12.14
C HIS A 88 -17.78 -15.33 -11.09
N ALA A 89 -16.70 -14.63 -11.35
CA ALA A 89 -15.62 -14.47 -10.40
C ALA A 89 -15.77 -13.16 -9.61
N VAL A 90 -15.56 -13.23 -8.29
CA VAL A 90 -15.52 -12.08 -7.40
C VAL A 90 -14.20 -12.08 -6.66
N TYR A 91 -13.38 -11.06 -6.91
CA TYR A 91 -12.16 -10.78 -6.17
C TYR A 91 -12.44 -9.68 -5.15
N THR A 92 -12.28 -9.99 -3.88
CA THR A 92 -12.61 -9.08 -2.78
C THR A 92 -11.36 -8.75 -1.98
N VAL A 93 -11.05 -7.46 -1.85
CA VAL A 93 -10.06 -6.96 -0.89
C VAL A 93 -10.74 -6.90 0.47
N LEU A 94 -10.24 -7.71 1.41
CA LEU A 94 -10.81 -7.86 2.76
C LEU A 94 -10.10 -6.98 3.78
N ARG A 95 -8.79 -6.79 3.60
CA ARG A 95 -7.92 -5.99 4.48
C ARG A 95 -6.86 -5.28 3.67
N GLY A 96 -6.49 -4.09 4.12
CA GLY A 96 -5.40 -3.27 3.62
C GLY A 96 -4.96 -2.31 4.73
N ASP A 97 -4.96 -2.81 5.99
CA ASP A 97 -4.71 -2.03 7.20
C ASP A 97 -3.24 -1.98 7.56
N ALA A 98 -2.84 -0.85 8.11
CA ALA A 98 -1.53 -0.66 8.73
C ALA A 98 -1.73 -0.04 10.12
N VAL A 99 -1.11 -0.67 11.13
CA VAL A 99 -1.20 -0.24 12.52
C VAL A 99 0.14 0.29 12.98
N ASP A 100 0.13 1.47 13.59
CA ASP A 100 1.28 2.05 14.29
C ASP A 100 1.28 1.60 15.75
N VAL A 101 2.35 0.91 16.14
CA VAL A 101 2.55 0.39 17.49
C VAL A 101 3.72 1.14 18.12
N GLN A 102 3.43 1.98 19.10
CA GLN A 102 4.47 2.68 19.86
C GLN A 102 5.28 1.69 20.71
N LEU A 103 6.60 1.72 20.55
CA LEU A 103 7.49 0.86 21.31
C LEU A 103 7.93 1.55 22.58
N ALA A 104 7.82 0.85 23.72
CA ALA A 104 8.35 1.35 24.98
C ALA A 104 9.89 1.38 24.91
N ASN A 105 10.48 2.55 25.04
CA ASN A 105 11.92 2.73 25.12
C ASN A 105 12.42 2.25 26.50
N ASN A 106 12.81 0.98 26.61
CA ASN A 106 13.31 0.39 27.85
C ASN A 106 14.84 0.56 28.06
N ASP A 107 15.53 1.24 27.13
CA ASP A 107 17.01 1.28 27.11
C ASP A 107 17.65 2.50 27.78
N SER A 108 16.94 3.23 28.63
CA SER A 108 17.45 4.44 29.28
C SER A 108 18.50 4.20 30.39
N GLY A 109 19.01 3.00 30.54
CA GLY A 109 19.91 2.64 31.68
C GLY A 109 21.23 1.93 31.34
N THR A 110 21.50 1.58 30.10
CA THR A 110 22.75 0.87 29.73
C THR A 110 23.65 1.74 28.85
N LEU A 111 25.00 1.62 29.03
CA LEU A 111 26.00 2.33 28.24
C LEU A 111 25.87 2.06 26.72
N SER A 112 25.31 0.93 26.32
CA SER A 112 25.00 0.57 24.93
C SER A 112 23.84 1.40 24.35
N GLY A 113 22.87 1.83 25.14
CA GLY A 113 21.74 2.66 24.71
C GLY A 113 22.13 4.10 24.31
N GLN A 114 23.36 4.55 24.67
CA GLN A 114 23.85 5.89 24.31
C GLN A 114 24.42 5.96 22.88
N PHE A 115 24.66 4.85 22.21
CA PHE A 115 25.26 4.77 20.88
C PHE A 115 24.33 4.25 19.80
N THR A 116 23.08 3.89 20.12
CA THR A 116 22.08 3.42 19.16
C THR A 116 20.85 4.33 19.19
N THR A 117 20.37 4.75 18.02
CA THR A 117 19.10 5.47 17.92
C THR A 117 17.95 4.56 18.38
N PRO A 118 17.18 4.95 19.41
CA PRO A 118 16.07 4.14 19.88
C PRO A 118 15.03 3.95 18.76
N GLN A 119 14.42 2.77 18.67
CA GLN A 119 13.24 2.55 17.81
C GLN A 119 12.02 3.10 18.55
N SER A 120 11.23 3.96 17.90
CA SER A 120 10.05 4.58 18.53
C SER A 120 8.76 3.88 18.17
N ASP A 121 8.63 3.45 16.92
CA ASP A 121 7.39 2.94 16.37
C ASP A 121 7.64 1.64 15.60
N ARG A 122 6.61 0.81 15.53
CA ARG A 122 6.57 -0.37 14.64
C ARG A 122 5.30 -0.28 13.82
N TYR A 123 5.44 -0.44 12.53
CA TYR A 123 4.32 -0.53 11.60
C TYR A 123 4.01 -1.99 11.30
N ASP A 124 2.77 -2.40 11.52
CA ASP A 124 2.26 -3.73 11.21
C ASP A 124 1.23 -3.62 10.07
N LEU A 125 1.63 -4.02 8.85
CA LEU A 125 0.79 -4.01 7.65
C LEU A 125 0.19 -5.39 7.41
N THR A 126 -1.11 -5.44 7.10
CA THR A 126 -1.80 -6.65 6.64
C THR A 126 -2.59 -6.35 5.36
N ILE A 127 -2.37 -7.17 4.32
CA ILE A 127 -3.18 -7.18 3.11
C ILE A 127 -3.81 -8.55 2.98
N ALA A 128 -5.14 -8.63 2.84
CA ALA A 128 -5.85 -9.89 2.68
C ALA A 128 -6.92 -9.79 1.59
N VAL A 129 -6.99 -10.83 0.75
CA VAL A 129 -7.90 -10.91 -0.39
C VAL A 129 -8.56 -12.27 -0.47
N ARG A 130 -9.72 -12.31 -1.15
CA ARG A 130 -10.44 -13.54 -1.48
C ARG A 130 -10.87 -13.50 -2.94
N LEU A 131 -10.58 -14.56 -3.68
CA LEU A 131 -11.14 -14.82 -5.00
C LEU A 131 -12.14 -15.96 -4.88
N GLN A 132 -13.37 -15.75 -5.35
CA GLN A 132 -14.43 -16.76 -5.38
C GLN A 132 -14.95 -16.92 -6.81
N ILE A 133 -15.25 -18.15 -7.19
CA ILE A 133 -16.07 -18.45 -8.37
C ILE A 133 -17.47 -18.80 -7.88
N LEU A 134 -18.45 -18.08 -8.36
CA LEU A 134 -19.87 -18.29 -8.06
C LEU A 134 -20.53 -18.96 -9.27
N ASP A 135 -21.31 -20.00 -9.04
CA ASP A 135 -22.15 -20.61 -10.05
C ASP A 135 -23.35 -19.69 -10.41
N PRO A 136 -24.12 -20.00 -11.46
CA PRO A 136 -25.28 -19.19 -11.87
C PRO A 136 -26.39 -19.07 -10.80
N SER A 137 -26.40 -19.96 -9.80
CA SER A 137 -27.33 -19.87 -8.67
C SER A 137 -26.85 -19.01 -7.53
N GLY A 138 -25.57 -18.52 -7.60
CA GLY A 138 -24.91 -17.76 -6.56
C GLY A 138 -24.18 -18.60 -5.52
N GLY A 139 -24.13 -19.92 -5.71
CA GLY A 139 -23.35 -20.82 -4.87
C GLY A 139 -21.85 -20.68 -5.09
N VAL A 140 -21.04 -20.82 -4.02
CA VAL A 140 -19.58 -20.77 -4.11
C VAL A 140 -19.06 -22.11 -4.65
N ALA A 141 -18.59 -22.10 -5.89
CA ALA A 141 -18.06 -23.28 -6.58
C ALA A 141 -16.55 -23.49 -6.33
N ALA A 142 -15.79 -22.41 -6.10
CA ALA A 142 -14.38 -22.45 -5.71
C ALA A 142 -14.01 -21.18 -4.95
N SER A 143 -13.00 -21.25 -4.06
CA SER A 143 -12.52 -20.10 -3.30
C SER A 143 -11.02 -20.21 -3.03
N VAL A 144 -10.32 -19.08 -3.16
CA VAL A 144 -8.92 -18.90 -2.76
C VAL A 144 -8.86 -17.72 -1.82
N TYR A 145 -8.12 -17.87 -0.72
CA TYR A 145 -7.78 -16.81 0.21
C TYR A 145 -6.26 -16.62 0.21
N ALA A 146 -5.80 -15.39 0.29
CA ALA A 146 -4.41 -15.05 0.47
C ALA A 146 -4.27 -13.88 1.45
N GLU A 147 -3.25 -13.94 2.30
CA GLU A 147 -2.92 -12.90 3.28
C GLU A 147 -1.41 -12.70 3.34
N ALA A 148 -0.97 -11.45 3.29
CA ALA A 148 0.42 -11.07 3.51
C ALA A 148 0.52 -10.09 4.67
N LYS A 149 1.54 -10.29 5.52
CA LYS A 149 1.83 -9.42 6.66
C LYS A 149 3.25 -8.92 6.58
N ARG A 150 3.45 -7.66 6.97
CA ARG A 150 4.78 -7.05 7.14
C ARG A 150 4.81 -6.27 8.42
N SER A 151 5.93 -6.39 9.13
CA SER A 151 6.20 -5.61 10.34
C SER A 151 7.59 -4.98 10.20
N HIS A 152 7.69 -3.69 10.48
CA HIS A 152 8.97 -2.96 10.44
C HIS A 152 9.02 -1.90 11.53
N THR A 153 10.14 -1.83 12.23
CA THR A 153 10.40 -0.79 13.24
C THR A 153 11.06 0.41 12.57
N VAL A 154 10.81 1.59 13.10
CA VAL A 154 11.39 2.84 12.63
C VAL A 154 12.11 3.56 13.77
N ALA A 155 13.23 4.21 13.46
CA ALA A 155 14.00 4.99 14.42
C ALA A 155 13.24 6.25 14.87
N ALA A 156 13.48 6.69 16.10
CA ALA A 156 12.82 7.85 16.69
C ALA A 156 13.07 9.16 15.93
N ASP A 157 14.23 9.27 15.26
CA ASP A 157 14.66 10.42 14.47
C ASP A 157 14.32 10.31 12.97
N ALA A 158 13.59 9.27 12.56
CA ALA A 158 13.19 9.09 11.17
C ALA A 158 12.32 10.24 10.66
N THR A 159 12.71 10.79 9.52
CA THR A 159 11.96 11.86 8.86
C THR A 159 10.67 11.33 8.25
N LEU A 160 9.74 12.22 7.88
CA LEU A 160 8.53 11.83 7.15
C LEU A 160 8.87 11.12 5.83
N ASN A 161 9.90 11.57 5.12
CA ASN A 161 10.34 10.94 3.88
C ASN A 161 10.85 9.50 4.10
N ASP A 162 11.56 9.25 5.22
CA ASP A 162 12.01 7.90 5.57
C ASP A 162 10.82 6.98 5.88
N ARG A 163 9.81 7.51 6.60
CA ARG A 163 8.58 6.77 6.90
C ARG A 163 7.78 6.45 5.63
N GLU A 164 7.60 7.41 4.73
CA GLU A 164 6.89 7.18 3.46
C GLU A 164 7.59 6.16 2.57
N ARG A 165 8.93 6.21 2.49
CA ARG A 165 9.71 5.20 1.76
C ARG A 165 9.52 3.81 2.38
N LEU A 166 9.61 3.72 3.70
CA LEU A 166 9.37 2.48 4.42
C LEU A 166 7.97 1.91 4.14
N TRP A 167 6.93 2.75 4.21
CA TRP A 167 5.55 2.33 3.95
C TRP A 167 5.34 1.87 2.50
N PHE A 168 5.99 2.53 1.55
CA PHE A 168 6.01 2.08 0.16
C PHE A 168 6.65 0.70 0.02
N ASP A 169 7.85 0.52 0.58
CA ASP A 169 8.60 -0.74 0.54
C ASP A 169 7.82 -1.88 1.23
N MET A 170 7.18 -1.60 2.37
CA MET A 170 6.33 -2.56 3.07
C MET A 170 5.15 -3.01 2.20
N THR A 171 4.50 -2.07 1.51
CA THR A 171 3.38 -2.36 0.60
C THR A 171 3.84 -3.21 -0.57
N GLU A 172 4.95 -2.83 -1.21
CA GLU A 172 5.54 -3.59 -2.33
C GLU A 172 5.89 -5.03 -1.91
N GLN A 173 6.57 -5.21 -0.77
CA GLN A 173 6.96 -6.53 -0.28
C GLN A 173 5.75 -7.38 0.13
N ALA A 174 4.75 -6.80 0.79
CA ALA A 174 3.52 -7.50 1.13
C ALA A 174 2.78 -7.97 -0.13
N MET A 175 2.68 -7.11 -1.15
CA MET A 175 2.04 -7.46 -2.41
C MET A 175 2.83 -8.50 -3.20
N LYS A 176 4.17 -8.50 -3.13
CA LYS A 176 4.99 -9.55 -3.73
C LYS A 176 4.67 -10.92 -3.12
N ASP A 177 4.53 -11.00 -1.80
CA ASP A 177 4.17 -12.26 -1.14
C ASP A 177 2.73 -12.67 -1.44
N LEU A 178 1.81 -11.70 -1.47
CA LEU A 178 0.41 -11.94 -1.82
C LEU A 178 0.31 -12.52 -3.25
N ASN A 179 1.02 -11.92 -4.20
CA ASN A 179 1.10 -12.41 -5.58
C ASN A 179 1.62 -13.84 -5.65
N ALA A 180 2.73 -14.15 -4.94
CA ALA A 180 3.29 -15.50 -4.92
C ALA A 180 2.31 -16.54 -4.35
N GLN A 181 1.54 -16.17 -3.31
CA GLN A 181 0.50 -17.04 -2.77
C GLN A 181 -0.62 -17.27 -3.77
N LEU A 182 -1.10 -16.21 -4.44
CA LEU A 182 -2.17 -16.30 -5.44
C LEU A 182 -1.72 -17.09 -6.68
N GLU A 183 -0.48 -16.89 -7.16
CA GLU A 183 0.08 -17.68 -8.26
C GLU A 183 0.15 -19.18 -7.95
N LYS A 184 0.42 -19.53 -6.70
CA LYS A 184 0.40 -20.92 -6.25
C LYS A 184 -1.02 -21.47 -6.06
N ASN A 185 -1.89 -20.68 -5.42
CA ASN A 185 -3.17 -21.17 -4.94
C ASN A 185 -4.26 -21.17 -6.02
N ILE A 186 -4.26 -20.21 -6.96
CA ILE A 186 -5.26 -20.15 -8.02
C ILE A 186 -5.20 -21.41 -8.89
N PRO A 187 -4.04 -21.86 -9.42
CA PRO A 187 -3.98 -23.11 -10.16
C PRO A 187 -4.34 -24.34 -9.32
N ALA A 188 -3.97 -24.36 -8.05
CA ALA A 188 -4.19 -25.49 -7.17
C ALA A 188 -5.68 -25.71 -6.84
N TYR A 189 -6.43 -24.63 -6.60
CA TYR A 189 -7.82 -24.72 -6.13
C TYR A 189 -8.85 -24.35 -7.20
N MET A 190 -8.44 -23.66 -8.26
CA MET A 190 -9.30 -23.18 -9.34
C MET A 190 -8.84 -23.66 -10.72
N GLY A 191 -7.96 -24.66 -10.81
CA GLY A 191 -7.37 -25.14 -12.06
C GLY A 191 -8.40 -25.50 -13.13
N ARG A 192 -9.57 -26.03 -12.78
CA ARG A 192 -10.67 -26.34 -13.72
C ARG A 192 -11.27 -25.10 -14.40
N TYR A 193 -11.06 -23.91 -13.81
CA TYR A 193 -11.53 -22.63 -14.35
C TYR A 193 -10.45 -21.88 -15.13
N LEU A 194 -9.22 -22.39 -15.20
CA LEU A 194 -8.15 -21.77 -15.99
C LEU A 194 -8.19 -22.25 -17.45
N ARG A 195 -7.81 -21.35 -18.39
CA ARG A 195 -7.71 -21.58 -19.82
C ARG A 195 -6.35 -21.19 -20.35
#